data_3419fb6d27443aaf35a99a453d65c9ad
#
_entry.id   3419fb6d27443aaf35a99a453d65c9ad
#
_cell.length_a   1.000
_cell.length_b   1.000
_cell.length_c   1.000
_cell.angle_alpha   90.00
_cell.angle_beta   90.00
_cell.angle_gamma   90.00
#
_symmetry.space_group_name_H-M   'P 1'
#
loop_
_entity.id
_entity.type
_entity.pdbx_description
1 polymer ?
#
loop_
_entity_poly.entity_id
_entity_poly.type
_entity_poly.pdbx_seq_one_letter_code
_entity_poly.pdbx_strand_id
1 'polypeptide(L)'
;MLSRLLAATYAFAQPWRPFSDFEEMIGGGRPSGQYLGGSSPIPRTTVSYPGQHRPGTIIVNTTERRLYLVTGNGQALRYGIGVGRDGFTWTGVKRITSKKEWPSWTPPSQMLRRRPDLPRHMDGGIDNPLGARAMYLGSSLYRIHGSNEPETIGQAVSSGCFRMTNEDVVDLYNRVRVGAKVVVLR
;
A
#
# COMPACT_ATOMS: atom_id res chain seq x y z
N MET A 1 -13.39 56.70 -3.14
CA MET A 1 -13.61 55.44 -2.38
C MET A 1 -13.86 54.35 -3.37
N LEU A 2 -12.81 53.57 -3.73
CA LEU A 2 -12.94 52.43 -4.66
C LEU A 2 -13.05 51.13 -3.84
N SER A 3 -14.20 50.50 -3.97
CA SER A 3 -14.47 49.20 -3.36
C SER A 3 -13.82 48.10 -4.21
N ARG A 4 -12.87 47.34 -3.64
CA ARG A 4 -12.25 46.17 -4.26
C ARG A 4 -13.18 44.96 -4.03
N LEU A 5 -13.80 44.46 -5.08
CA LEU A 5 -14.47 43.14 -5.13
C LEU A 5 -13.40 42.04 -5.17
N LEU A 6 -13.34 41.24 -4.11
CA LEU A 6 -12.59 39.99 -4.07
C LEU A 6 -13.38 38.93 -4.84
N ALA A 7 -12.87 38.53 -6.00
CA ALA A 7 -13.39 37.39 -6.72
C ALA A 7 -12.89 36.11 -6.07
N ALA A 8 -13.79 35.34 -5.46
CA ALA A 8 -13.53 34.00 -5.00
C ALA A 8 -13.48 33.06 -6.22
N THR A 9 -12.31 32.56 -6.54
CA THR A 9 -12.13 31.50 -7.55
C THR A 9 -12.61 30.18 -6.97
N TYR A 10 -13.78 29.72 -7.42
CA TYR A 10 -14.24 28.34 -7.20
C TYR A 10 -13.34 27.42 -8.00
N ALA A 11 -12.54 26.59 -7.32
CA ALA A 11 -11.87 25.46 -7.92
C ALA A 11 -12.94 24.45 -8.33
N PHE A 12 -13.23 24.36 -9.62
CA PHE A 12 -14.08 23.30 -10.17
C PHE A 12 -13.35 21.98 -9.98
N ALA A 13 -14.00 21.05 -9.26
CA ALA A 13 -13.60 19.67 -9.24
C ALA A 13 -13.57 19.13 -10.68
N GLN A 14 -12.43 18.66 -11.14
CA GLN A 14 -12.29 18.06 -12.47
C GLN A 14 -13.21 16.83 -12.56
N PRO A 15 -14.05 16.72 -13.60
CA PRO A 15 -14.83 15.51 -13.78
C PRO A 15 -13.91 14.33 -14.06
N TRP A 16 -14.22 13.19 -13.41
CA TRP A 16 -13.62 11.89 -13.66
C TRP A 16 -13.56 11.60 -15.17
N ARG A 17 -12.37 11.40 -15.73
CA ARG A 17 -12.17 11.04 -17.13
C ARG A 17 -11.99 9.53 -17.26
N PRO A 18 -12.80 8.83 -18.04
CA PRO A 18 -12.58 7.42 -18.31
C PRO A 18 -11.39 7.19 -19.26
N PHE A 19 -10.81 6.05 -19.17
CA PHE A 19 -9.64 5.37 -19.73
C PHE A 19 -9.17 5.66 -21.19
N SER A 20 -9.64 6.68 -21.89
CA SER A 20 -9.28 6.93 -23.30
C SER A 20 -7.84 7.40 -23.54
N ASP A 21 -7.15 7.87 -22.50
CA ASP A 21 -5.79 8.43 -22.65
C ASP A 21 -4.68 7.39 -22.42
N PHE A 22 -5.05 6.13 -22.13
CA PHE A 22 -4.09 5.07 -21.83
C PHE A 22 -3.39 4.50 -23.08
N GLU A 23 -4.07 4.46 -24.23
CA GLU A 23 -3.51 3.91 -25.46
C GLU A 23 -2.52 4.84 -26.18
N GLU A 24 -2.65 6.15 -26.00
CA GLU A 24 -1.75 7.13 -26.62
C GLU A 24 -0.36 7.22 -25.92
N MET A 25 -0.27 6.72 -24.68
CA MET A 25 0.92 6.77 -23.83
C MET A 25 1.86 5.54 -23.96
N ILE A 26 1.45 4.46 -24.67
CA ILE A 26 2.25 3.24 -24.81
C ILE A 26 3.09 3.18 -26.08
N GLY A 27 3.12 4.23 -26.88
CA GLY A 27 3.95 4.38 -28.09
C GLY A 27 5.34 4.91 -27.78
N GLY A 28 6.22 4.08 -27.18
CA GLY A 28 7.66 4.40 -27.12
C GLY A 28 8.29 4.29 -25.74
N GLY A 29 9.08 3.23 -25.54
CA GLY A 29 10.16 3.14 -24.55
C GLY A 29 9.77 3.31 -23.09
N ARG A 30 9.64 2.22 -22.35
CA ARG A 30 9.37 2.19 -20.90
C ARG A 30 10.40 2.96 -20.09
N PRO A 31 10.07 4.05 -19.42
CA PRO A 31 10.78 4.49 -18.24
C PRO A 31 10.17 3.75 -17.04
N SER A 32 10.93 2.83 -16.46
CA SER A 32 10.50 1.92 -15.39
C SER A 32 10.20 2.58 -14.03
N GLY A 33 10.18 3.89 -13.92
CA GLY A 33 9.98 4.63 -12.67
C GLY A 33 8.68 5.42 -12.53
N GLN A 34 8.03 5.79 -13.64
CA GLN A 34 6.90 6.73 -13.61
C GLN A 34 5.52 6.10 -13.40
N TYR A 35 5.38 4.79 -13.58
CA TYR A 35 4.09 4.09 -13.47
C TYR A 35 3.75 3.56 -12.07
N LEU A 36 4.65 3.67 -11.10
CA LEU A 36 4.43 3.08 -9.76
C LEU A 36 3.87 4.06 -8.72
N GLY A 37 3.58 5.30 -9.11
CA GLY A 37 3.17 6.34 -8.15
C GLY A 37 4.37 6.86 -7.35
N GLY A 38 4.21 7.97 -6.63
CA GLY A 38 5.30 8.67 -5.95
C GLY A 38 6.18 7.80 -5.05
N SER A 39 7.40 8.25 -4.82
CA SER A 39 8.34 7.62 -3.90
C SER A 39 7.82 7.64 -2.46
N SER A 40 8.27 6.67 -1.66
CA SER A 40 7.89 6.58 -0.25
C SER A 40 8.36 7.82 0.53
N PRO A 41 7.50 8.46 1.34
CA PRO A 41 7.92 9.51 2.28
C PRO A 41 8.89 8.95 3.34
N ILE A 42 9.01 7.64 3.44
CA ILE A 42 9.91 6.92 4.34
C ILE A 42 10.76 5.98 3.50
N PRO A 43 11.97 6.38 3.11
CA PRO A 43 12.84 5.60 2.23
C PRO A 43 13.14 4.21 2.77
N ARG A 44 13.12 3.24 1.87
CA ARG A 44 13.60 1.88 2.15
C ARG A 44 15.10 1.91 2.49
N THR A 45 15.50 1.18 3.54
CA THR A 45 16.91 1.11 3.95
C THR A 45 17.24 -0.21 4.63
N THR A 46 18.48 -0.66 4.50
CA THR A 46 19.01 -1.79 5.29
C THR A 46 19.37 -1.31 6.68
N VAL A 47 18.96 -2.09 7.69
CA VAL A 47 19.20 -1.80 9.11
C VAL A 47 19.76 -3.03 9.82
N SER A 48 20.46 -2.81 10.93
CA SER A 48 20.82 -3.88 11.86
C SER A 48 19.54 -4.48 12.47
N TYR A 49 19.45 -5.80 12.48
CA TYR A 49 18.33 -6.54 13.04
C TYR A 49 18.86 -7.75 13.85
N PRO A 50 19.15 -7.59 15.11
CA PRO A 50 19.75 -8.65 15.96
C PRO A 50 18.72 -9.71 16.38
N GLY A 51 17.46 -9.63 15.91
CA GLY A 51 16.41 -10.58 16.24
C GLY A 51 16.67 -11.99 15.71
N GLN A 52 16.05 -12.99 16.35
CA GLN A 52 16.27 -14.42 16.05
C GLN A 52 15.35 -14.97 14.92
N HIS A 53 14.75 -14.11 14.14
CA HIS A 53 13.89 -14.55 13.04
C HIS A 53 14.71 -15.01 11.83
N ARG A 54 14.25 -16.10 11.20
CA ARG A 54 14.92 -16.64 10.00
C ARG A 54 14.81 -15.65 8.82
N PRO A 55 15.81 -15.64 7.92
CA PRO A 55 15.71 -14.88 6.66
C PRO A 55 14.43 -15.21 5.90
N GLY A 56 13.83 -14.19 5.27
CA GLY A 56 12.53 -14.26 4.61
C GLY A 56 11.33 -14.08 5.54
N THR A 57 11.54 -13.94 6.87
CA THR A 57 10.47 -13.53 7.78
C THR A 57 10.18 -12.04 7.65
N ILE A 58 8.90 -11.70 7.61
CA ILE A 58 8.44 -10.32 7.64
C ILE A 58 8.03 -9.98 9.08
N ILE A 59 8.54 -8.88 9.60
CA ILE A 59 8.15 -8.31 10.89
C ILE A 59 7.45 -6.99 10.63
N VAL A 60 6.24 -6.83 11.12
CA VAL A 60 5.49 -5.58 11.08
C VAL A 60 5.44 -5.01 12.48
N ASN A 61 5.97 -3.82 12.68
CA ASN A 61 5.81 -3.04 13.90
C ASN A 61 4.79 -1.93 13.62
N THR A 62 3.60 -2.06 14.19
CA THR A 62 2.49 -1.13 13.94
C THR A 62 2.68 0.20 14.64
N THR A 63 3.33 0.23 15.79
CA THR A 63 3.66 1.47 16.53
C THR A 63 4.69 2.31 15.77
N GLU A 64 5.75 1.67 15.28
CA GLU A 64 6.76 2.33 14.47
C GLU A 64 6.28 2.66 13.06
N ARG A 65 5.22 1.99 12.59
CA ARG A 65 4.72 2.05 11.21
C ARG A 65 5.82 1.64 10.21
N ARG A 66 6.47 0.52 10.54
CA ARG A 66 7.58 -0.05 9.76
C ARG A 66 7.36 -1.54 9.52
N LEU A 67 7.82 -1.98 8.37
CA LEU A 67 7.92 -3.38 7.99
C LEU A 67 9.39 -3.72 7.78
N TYR A 68 9.80 -4.86 8.32
CA TYR A 68 11.16 -5.36 8.21
C TYR A 68 11.13 -6.72 7.52
N LEU A 69 11.85 -6.85 6.42
CA LEU A 69 12.16 -8.14 5.81
C LEU A 69 13.51 -8.59 6.33
N VAL A 70 13.55 -9.66 7.13
CA VAL A 70 14.79 -10.24 7.62
C VAL A 70 15.57 -10.83 6.45
N THR A 71 16.80 -10.34 6.24
CA THR A 71 17.67 -10.76 5.13
C THR A 71 18.76 -11.74 5.55
N GLY A 72 19.03 -11.89 6.84
CA GLY A 72 20.12 -12.69 7.40
C GLY A 72 21.30 -11.82 7.84
N ASN A 73 22.32 -12.46 8.38
CA ASN A 73 23.56 -11.79 8.84
C ASN A 73 23.29 -10.60 9.81
N GLY A 74 22.26 -10.74 10.66
CA GLY A 74 21.87 -9.67 11.58
C GLY A 74 21.31 -8.42 10.93
N GLN A 75 20.76 -8.54 9.72
CA GLN A 75 20.21 -7.42 8.94
C GLN A 75 18.76 -7.64 8.54
N ALA A 76 18.07 -6.54 8.30
CA ALA A 76 16.75 -6.50 7.67
C ALA A 76 16.65 -5.31 6.73
N LEU A 77 15.82 -5.47 5.71
CA LEU A 77 15.39 -4.38 4.85
C LEU A 77 14.13 -3.77 5.45
N ARG A 78 14.21 -2.48 5.81
CA ARG A 78 13.13 -1.73 6.47
C ARG A 78 12.38 -0.88 5.46
N TYR A 79 11.05 -0.96 5.50
CA TYR A 79 10.12 -0.19 4.68
C TYR A 79 9.21 0.69 5.55
N GLY A 80 8.78 1.84 5.02
CA GLY A 80 7.66 2.59 5.56
C GLY A 80 6.34 1.93 5.20
N ILE A 81 5.39 1.91 6.14
CA ILE A 81 4.05 1.38 5.90
C ILE A 81 2.96 2.26 6.50
N GLY A 82 1.79 2.27 5.85
CA GLY A 82 0.54 2.68 6.47
C GLY A 82 -0.09 1.50 7.22
N VAL A 83 -0.67 1.75 8.39
CA VAL A 83 -1.23 0.72 9.28
C VAL A 83 -2.72 0.95 9.57
N GLY A 84 -3.34 0.01 10.29
CA GLY A 84 -4.70 0.14 10.78
C GLY A 84 -4.87 1.35 11.70
N ARG A 85 -5.95 2.13 11.48
CA ARG A 85 -6.36 3.18 12.42
C ARG A 85 -6.83 2.55 13.74
N ASP A 86 -7.06 3.38 14.74
CA ASP A 86 -7.54 2.95 16.05
C ASP A 86 -8.77 2.03 15.94
N GLY A 87 -8.76 0.94 16.72
CA GLY A 87 -9.77 -0.11 16.64
C GLY A 87 -9.59 -1.13 15.50
N PHE A 88 -8.62 -0.93 14.60
CA PHE A 88 -8.32 -1.86 13.50
C PHE A 88 -6.89 -2.41 13.55
N THR A 89 -6.17 -2.16 14.64
CA THR A 89 -4.85 -2.75 14.87
C THR A 89 -5.00 -4.20 15.36
N TRP A 90 -4.08 -5.05 14.94
CA TRP A 90 -4.02 -6.44 15.38
C TRP A 90 -2.55 -6.87 15.54
N THR A 91 -2.34 -7.92 16.32
CA THR A 91 -1.03 -8.55 16.51
C THR A 91 -1.13 -10.06 16.29
N GLY A 92 0.00 -10.70 16.10
CA GLY A 92 0.07 -12.15 15.95
C GLY A 92 0.88 -12.60 14.75
N VAL A 93 0.75 -13.88 14.43
CA VAL A 93 1.52 -14.52 13.36
C VAL A 93 0.60 -15.02 12.27
N LYS A 94 0.92 -14.69 11.02
CA LYS A 94 0.26 -15.21 9.82
C LYS A 94 1.32 -15.69 8.82
N ARG A 95 0.84 -16.26 7.70
CA ARG A 95 1.68 -16.59 6.54
C ARG A 95 1.09 -15.96 5.30
N ILE A 96 1.92 -15.63 4.34
CA ILE A 96 1.49 -15.26 3.01
C ILE A 96 0.88 -16.52 2.36
N THR A 97 -0.40 -16.48 2.02
CA THR A 97 -1.12 -17.60 1.39
C THR A 97 -1.27 -17.46 -0.11
N SER A 98 -1.26 -16.23 -0.61
CA SER A 98 -1.26 -15.95 -2.04
C SER A 98 -0.64 -14.58 -2.34
N LYS A 99 -0.22 -14.40 -3.58
CA LYS A 99 0.38 -13.19 -4.11
C LYS A 99 -0.32 -12.85 -5.42
N LYS A 100 -0.67 -11.58 -5.63
CA LYS A 100 -1.30 -11.11 -6.88
C LYS A 100 -0.64 -9.82 -7.37
N GLU A 101 -0.48 -9.76 -8.68
CA GLU A 101 -0.09 -8.54 -9.39
C GLU A 101 -1.36 -7.82 -9.82
N TRP A 102 -1.38 -6.52 -9.70
CA TRP A 102 -2.50 -5.63 -10.03
C TRP A 102 -3.85 -6.25 -9.63
N PRO A 103 -4.06 -6.53 -8.33
CA PRO A 103 -5.25 -7.23 -7.86
C PRO A 103 -6.50 -6.38 -8.08
N SER A 104 -7.60 -7.00 -8.48
CA SER A 104 -8.90 -6.35 -8.38
C SER A 104 -9.31 -6.16 -6.92
N TRP A 105 -10.12 -5.16 -6.66
CA TRP A 105 -10.61 -4.84 -5.32
C TRP A 105 -12.13 -4.88 -5.26
N THR A 106 -12.63 -5.62 -4.29
CA THR A 106 -14.04 -5.64 -3.90
C THR A 106 -14.11 -5.21 -2.45
N PRO A 107 -14.70 -4.04 -2.14
CA PRO A 107 -14.85 -3.57 -0.78
C PRO A 107 -15.60 -4.58 0.07
N PRO A 108 -15.17 -4.86 1.31
CA PRO A 108 -15.95 -5.68 2.24
C PRO A 108 -17.34 -5.06 2.49
N SER A 109 -18.36 -5.91 2.68
CA SER A 109 -19.75 -5.45 2.89
C SER A 109 -19.88 -4.46 4.04
N GLN A 110 -19.08 -4.62 5.09
CA GLN A 110 -19.04 -3.67 6.22
C GLN A 110 -18.49 -2.29 5.80
N MET A 111 -17.58 -2.24 4.85
CA MET A 111 -17.06 -0.98 4.31
C MET A 111 -18.12 -0.30 3.44
N LEU A 112 -18.80 -1.05 2.58
CA LEU A 112 -19.91 -0.53 1.76
C LEU A 112 -21.09 0.01 2.59
N ARG A 113 -21.34 -0.58 3.77
CA ARG A 113 -22.34 -0.01 4.69
C ARG A 113 -21.95 1.35 5.26
N ARG A 114 -20.65 1.58 5.49
CA ARG A 114 -20.13 2.87 6.01
C ARG A 114 -19.88 3.89 4.90
N ARG A 115 -19.60 3.42 3.71
CA ARG A 115 -19.26 4.21 2.52
C ARG A 115 -20.01 3.65 1.32
N PRO A 116 -21.30 3.93 1.21
CA PRO A 116 -22.14 3.45 0.09
C PRO A 116 -21.77 4.07 -1.27
N ASP A 117 -20.98 5.14 -1.25
CA ASP A 117 -20.40 5.82 -2.40
C ASP A 117 -19.27 5.04 -3.08
N LEU A 118 -18.70 4.04 -2.41
CA LEU A 118 -17.62 3.23 -3.00
C LEU A 118 -18.15 2.31 -4.11
N PRO A 119 -17.33 2.09 -5.17
CA PRO A 119 -17.67 1.13 -6.21
C PRO A 119 -17.77 -0.29 -5.60
N ARG A 120 -18.66 -1.11 -6.12
CA ARG A 120 -18.82 -2.50 -5.66
C ARG A 120 -17.66 -3.40 -6.10
N HIS A 121 -16.94 -3.01 -7.15
CA HIS A 121 -15.76 -3.69 -7.68
C HIS A 121 -14.89 -2.68 -8.42
N MET A 122 -13.57 -2.88 -8.34
CA MET A 122 -12.58 -2.18 -9.15
C MET A 122 -11.60 -3.20 -9.73
N ASP A 123 -11.37 -3.11 -11.01
CA ASP A 123 -10.31 -3.88 -11.67
C ASP A 123 -8.92 -3.43 -11.18
N GLY A 124 -7.91 -4.27 -11.41
CA GLY A 124 -6.53 -3.92 -11.10
C GLY A 124 -6.06 -2.75 -11.96
N GLY A 125 -5.38 -1.78 -11.34
CA GLY A 125 -4.90 -0.59 -12.03
C GLY A 125 -4.32 0.43 -11.05
N ILE A 126 -3.83 1.53 -11.61
CA ILE A 126 -3.14 2.58 -10.85
C ILE A 126 -4.06 3.28 -9.84
N ASP A 127 -5.36 3.38 -10.15
CA ASP A 127 -6.37 4.00 -9.30
C ASP A 127 -6.94 3.04 -8.24
N ASN A 128 -6.56 1.75 -8.32
CA ASN A 128 -7.03 0.75 -7.38
C ASN A 128 -6.32 0.91 -6.02
N PRO A 129 -7.06 0.96 -4.90
CA PRO A 129 -6.47 1.17 -3.57
C PRO A 129 -5.54 0.04 -3.10
N LEU A 130 -5.53 -1.13 -3.76
CA LEU A 130 -4.58 -2.20 -3.49
C LEU A 130 -3.24 -2.03 -4.23
N GLY A 131 -3.17 -1.10 -5.18
CA GLY A 131 -1.96 -0.79 -5.92
C GLY A 131 -1.42 -1.95 -6.76
N ALA A 132 -0.11 -1.89 -7.02
CA ALA A 132 0.55 -2.77 -7.98
C ALA A 132 0.63 -4.24 -7.54
N ARG A 133 0.66 -4.54 -6.24
CA ARG A 133 0.84 -5.90 -5.69
C ARG A 133 0.05 -6.06 -4.41
N ALA A 134 -0.43 -7.29 -4.16
CA ALA A 134 -0.98 -7.69 -2.87
C ALA A 134 -0.49 -9.08 -2.44
N MET A 135 -0.18 -9.20 -1.16
CA MET A 135 0.18 -10.43 -0.46
C MET A 135 -0.87 -10.70 0.62
N TYR A 136 -1.60 -11.79 0.49
CA TYR A 136 -2.73 -12.15 1.35
C TYR A 136 -2.24 -12.92 2.58
N LEU A 137 -2.80 -12.62 3.75
CA LEU A 137 -2.33 -13.13 5.04
C LEU A 137 -3.31 -14.15 5.63
N GLY A 138 -3.02 -15.42 5.44
CA GLY A 138 -3.87 -16.53 5.90
C GLY A 138 -5.24 -16.52 5.24
N SER A 139 -6.26 -16.97 5.96
CA SER A 139 -7.68 -16.91 5.57
C SER A 139 -8.35 -15.60 5.95
N SER A 140 -7.57 -14.60 6.41
CA SER A 140 -8.11 -13.30 6.84
C SER A 140 -8.29 -12.34 5.68
N LEU A 141 -8.98 -11.22 5.95
CA LEU A 141 -9.08 -10.11 5.02
C LEU A 141 -7.83 -9.21 4.99
N TYR A 142 -6.82 -9.51 5.84
CA TYR A 142 -5.62 -8.69 5.94
C TYR A 142 -4.64 -8.97 4.79
N ARG A 143 -3.99 -7.90 4.35
CA ARG A 143 -3.03 -7.92 3.22
C ARG A 143 -1.86 -7.00 3.52
N ILE A 144 -0.73 -7.28 2.91
CA ILE A 144 0.31 -6.30 2.62
C ILE A 144 0.13 -5.94 1.15
N HIS A 145 -0.07 -4.66 0.83
CA HIS A 145 -0.42 -4.25 -0.53
C HIS A 145 0.13 -2.86 -0.88
N GLY A 146 0.16 -2.54 -2.16
CA GLY A 146 0.48 -1.22 -2.65
C GLY A 146 -0.58 -0.17 -2.32
N SER A 147 -0.48 1.01 -2.88
CA SER A 147 -1.45 2.07 -2.68
C SER A 147 -1.44 3.05 -3.85
N ASN A 148 -2.61 3.58 -4.17
CA ASN A 148 -2.76 4.76 -5.01
C ASN A 148 -2.61 6.08 -4.20
N GLU A 149 -2.39 5.99 -2.87
CA GLU A 149 -2.24 7.11 -1.94
C GLU A 149 -0.89 7.02 -1.20
N PRO A 150 0.26 7.25 -1.90
CA PRO A 150 1.60 7.07 -1.32
C PRO A 150 1.88 7.98 -0.11
N GLU A 151 1.21 9.12 -0.01
CA GLU A 151 1.30 10.06 1.12
C GLU A 151 0.75 9.47 2.44
N THR A 152 -0.05 8.39 2.36
CA THR A 152 -0.58 7.71 3.56
C THR A 152 0.43 6.76 4.23
N ILE A 153 1.60 6.57 3.62
CA ILE A 153 2.68 5.79 4.22
C ILE A 153 3.23 6.50 5.45
N GLY A 154 3.34 5.77 6.55
CA GLY A 154 3.68 6.33 7.86
C GLY A 154 2.46 6.77 8.67
N GLN A 155 1.24 6.57 8.17
CA GLN A 155 0.00 6.95 8.84
C GLN A 155 -0.85 5.75 9.29
N ALA A 156 -1.78 5.99 10.20
CA ALA A 156 -2.75 5.00 10.69
C ALA A 156 -4.11 5.26 10.03
N VAL A 157 -4.33 4.69 8.83
CA VAL A 157 -5.48 5.05 7.97
C VAL A 157 -6.29 3.84 7.48
N SER A 158 -5.74 2.63 7.56
CA SER A 158 -6.38 1.44 6.99
C SER A 158 -7.40 0.78 7.93
N SER A 159 -8.08 -0.24 7.43
CA SER A 159 -8.93 -1.14 8.22
C SER A 159 -8.18 -2.44 8.61
N GLY A 160 -6.88 -2.34 8.89
CA GLY A 160 -6.04 -3.44 9.40
C GLY A 160 -5.07 -4.04 8.37
N CYS A 161 -5.14 -3.64 7.10
CA CYS A 161 -4.13 -3.99 6.10
C CYS A 161 -2.89 -3.09 6.23
N PHE A 162 -1.76 -3.54 5.67
CA PHE A 162 -0.52 -2.80 5.65
C PHE A 162 -0.30 -2.23 4.25
N ARG A 163 -0.34 -0.90 4.14
CA ARG A 163 -0.12 -0.18 2.88
C ARG A 163 1.37 0.09 2.67
N MET A 164 1.81 -0.02 1.44
CA MET A 164 3.15 0.36 1.00
C MET A 164 3.03 1.24 -0.25
N THR A 165 4.07 1.97 -0.60
CA THR A 165 4.11 2.53 -1.96
C THR A 165 4.15 1.39 -2.99
N ASN A 166 3.75 1.67 -4.23
CA ASN A 166 3.80 0.66 -5.28
C ASN A 166 5.24 0.18 -5.56
N GLU A 167 6.22 1.08 -5.48
CA GLU A 167 7.63 0.72 -5.62
C GLU A 167 8.09 -0.25 -4.53
N ASP A 168 7.79 0.06 -3.27
CA ASP A 168 8.21 -0.77 -2.13
C ASP A 168 7.49 -2.11 -2.08
N VAL A 169 6.20 -2.16 -2.42
CA VAL A 169 5.47 -3.43 -2.44
C VAL A 169 5.94 -4.34 -3.57
N VAL A 170 6.33 -3.79 -4.72
CA VAL A 170 6.93 -4.56 -5.82
C VAL A 170 8.27 -5.15 -5.39
N ASP A 171 9.13 -4.37 -4.74
CA ASP A 171 10.40 -4.85 -4.22
C ASP A 171 10.20 -5.97 -3.18
N LEU A 172 9.33 -5.77 -2.19
CA LEU A 172 9.02 -6.77 -1.18
C LEU A 172 8.41 -8.04 -1.82
N TYR A 173 7.46 -7.86 -2.74
CA TYR A 173 6.81 -8.95 -3.47
C TYR A 173 7.81 -9.86 -4.18
N ASN A 174 8.82 -9.28 -4.84
CA ASN A 174 9.84 -10.04 -5.57
C ASN A 174 10.78 -10.82 -4.63
N ARG A 175 10.95 -10.37 -3.38
CA ARG A 175 11.85 -10.99 -2.39
C ARG A 175 11.20 -12.10 -1.58
N VAL A 176 9.87 -12.10 -1.43
CA VAL A 176 9.18 -13.04 -0.54
C VAL A 176 8.41 -14.10 -1.30
N ARG A 177 8.19 -15.26 -0.68
CA ARG A 177 7.49 -16.41 -1.24
C ARG A 177 6.14 -16.62 -0.54
N VAL A 178 5.23 -17.29 -1.21
CA VAL A 178 4.07 -17.90 -0.54
C VAL A 178 4.57 -18.83 0.56
N GLY A 179 3.94 -18.82 1.72
CA GLY A 179 4.39 -19.50 2.93
C GLY A 179 5.28 -18.66 3.85
N ALA A 180 5.80 -17.50 3.40
CA ALA A 180 6.60 -16.62 4.23
C ALA A 180 5.86 -16.25 5.53
N LYS A 181 6.59 -16.29 6.66
CA LYS A 181 6.07 -15.94 7.98
C LYS A 181 5.95 -14.43 8.11
N VAL A 182 4.82 -13.97 8.63
CA VAL A 182 4.55 -12.56 8.94
C VAL A 182 4.22 -12.47 10.43
N VAL A 183 5.04 -11.73 11.17
CA VAL A 183 4.87 -11.47 12.60
C VAL A 183 4.47 -10.02 12.76
N VAL A 184 3.32 -9.78 13.37
CA VAL A 184 2.80 -8.42 13.61
C VAL A 184 2.89 -8.11 15.09
N LEU A 185 3.59 -7.04 15.38
CA LEU A 185 3.89 -6.53 16.72
C LEU A 185 3.24 -5.15 16.89
N ARG A 186 3.07 -4.77 18.13
CA ARG A 186 2.82 -3.37 18.53
C ARG A 186 4.13 -2.70 18.85
#